data_d3e7ee96333516799680517c25dae437
#
_entry.id   d3e7ee96333516799680517c25dae437
#
_cell.length_a   1.000
_cell.length_b   1.000
_cell.length_c   1.000
_cell.angle_alpha   90.00
_cell.angle_beta   90.00
_cell.angle_gamma   90.00
#
_symmetry.space_group_name_H-M   'P 1'
#
loop_
_entity.id
_entity.type
_entity.pdbx_description
1 polymer ?
#
loop_
_entity_poly.entity_id
_entity_poly.type
_entity_poly.pdbx_seq_one_letter_code
_entity_poly.pdbx_strand_id
1 'polypeptide(L)'
;MLSNTQIYFIALAIGFFALVLGLFIRGIYKKYTNIQSASDKQSSLDDATQGSLLLEEEKVTPISQELIIFNICAVDGSMFNPEQLMTLLKNLGGKLTEGFFIFADEEGNELFRVANAKKPGILDLDTLTEVIVLATDLNKSLNPVISFDALVETSTILTSKLDGALCDSARSPISKQMMIHLRSKAQNLSIDRKLTNSL
;
A
#
# COMPACT_ATOMS: atom_id res chain seq x y z
N MET A 1 15.45 20.05 -49.37
CA MET A 1 16.72 20.16 -48.61
C MET A 1 16.48 21.13 -47.47
N LEU A 2 16.65 20.69 -46.22
CA LEU A 2 16.54 21.56 -45.06
C LEU A 2 17.70 22.54 -45.03
N SER A 3 17.41 23.82 -44.76
CA SER A 3 18.48 24.85 -44.62
C SER A 3 19.37 24.52 -43.42
N ASN A 4 20.66 24.81 -43.50
CA ASN A 4 21.62 24.61 -42.42
C ASN A 4 21.14 25.24 -41.10
N THR A 5 20.47 26.36 -41.14
CA THR A 5 19.84 27.02 -39.98
C THR A 5 18.73 26.18 -39.36
N GLN A 6 17.91 25.50 -40.14
CA GLN A 6 16.86 24.61 -39.61
C GLN A 6 17.45 23.38 -38.91
N ILE A 7 18.54 22.83 -39.42
CA ILE A 7 19.26 21.71 -38.82
C ILE A 7 19.80 22.09 -37.44
N TYR A 8 20.37 23.30 -37.30
CA TYR A 8 20.88 23.79 -36.00
C TYR A 8 19.75 23.99 -34.98
N PHE A 9 18.57 24.51 -35.37
CA PHE A 9 17.43 24.64 -34.46
C PHE A 9 16.90 23.31 -34.00
N ILE A 10 16.83 22.32 -34.87
CA ILE A 10 16.37 20.97 -34.52
C ILE A 10 17.38 20.30 -33.55
N ALA A 11 18.66 20.40 -33.79
CA ALA A 11 19.72 19.87 -32.94
C ALA A 11 19.68 20.53 -31.54
N LEU A 12 19.45 21.82 -31.46
CA LEU A 12 19.36 22.55 -30.19
C LEU A 12 18.11 22.18 -29.40
N ALA A 13 16.98 21.97 -30.08
CA ALA A 13 15.73 21.51 -29.45
C ALA A 13 15.87 20.10 -28.90
N ILE A 14 16.50 19.18 -29.61
CA ILE A 14 16.77 17.80 -29.16
C ILE A 14 17.72 17.82 -27.95
N GLY A 15 18.77 18.62 -27.97
CA GLY A 15 19.71 18.77 -26.86
C GLY A 15 19.02 19.29 -25.59
N PHE A 16 18.17 20.31 -25.73
CA PHE A 16 17.41 20.87 -24.63
C PHE A 16 16.41 19.84 -24.03
N PHE A 17 15.72 19.10 -24.90
CA PHE A 17 14.79 18.05 -24.47
C PHE A 17 15.50 16.91 -23.72
N ALA A 18 16.67 16.48 -24.21
CA ALA A 18 17.49 15.47 -23.56
C ALA A 18 17.99 15.93 -22.16
N LEU A 19 18.35 17.22 -22.03
CA LEU A 19 18.79 17.80 -20.76
C LEU A 19 17.63 17.86 -19.74
N VAL A 20 16.43 18.29 -20.15
CA VAL A 20 15.24 18.33 -19.30
C VAL A 20 14.83 16.91 -18.86
N LEU A 21 14.84 15.95 -19.79
CA LEU A 21 14.55 14.56 -19.50
C LEU A 21 15.56 13.95 -18.52
N GLY A 22 16.86 14.25 -18.68
CA GLY A 22 17.92 13.82 -17.77
C GLY A 22 17.76 14.37 -16.35
N LEU A 23 17.35 15.64 -16.20
CA LEU A 23 17.07 16.24 -14.90
C LEU A 23 15.82 15.63 -14.25
N PHE A 24 14.80 15.33 -15.04
CA PHE A 24 13.57 14.70 -14.56
C PHE A 24 13.82 13.27 -14.06
N ILE A 25 14.58 12.49 -14.83
CA ILE A 25 15.00 11.14 -14.45
C ILE A 25 15.87 11.17 -13.19
N ARG A 26 16.81 12.12 -13.07
CA ARG A 26 17.65 12.28 -11.88
C ARG A 26 16.83 12.66 -10.63
N GLY A 27 15.77 13.46 -10.78
CA GLY A 27 14.82 13.79 -9.71
C GLY A 27 14.07 12.55 -9.19
N ILE A 28 13.63 11.69 -10.10
CA ILE A 28 12.96 10.42 -9.76
C ILE A 28 13.94 9.46 -9.08
N TYR A 29 15.14 9.28 -9.61
CA TYR A 29 16.17 8.40 -9.01
C TYR A 29 16.57 8.84 -7.61
N LYS A 30 16.71 10.16 -7.36
CA LYS A 30 17.05 10.69 -6.03
C LYS A 30 15.94 10.41 -4.99
N LYS A 31 14.67 10.36 -5.42
CA LYS A 31 13.54 10.01 -4.55
C LYS A 31 13.51 8.51 -4.24
N TYR A 32 13.95 7.66 -5.18
CA TYR A 32 13.99 6.20 -5.00
C TYR A 32 15.17 5.73 -4.14
N THR A 33 16.35 6.35 -4.24
CA THR A 33 17.54 5.95 -3.46
C THR A 33 17.45 6.34 -1.99
N ASN A 34 16.65 7.35 -1.63
CA ASN A 34 16.45 7.75 -0.23
C ASN A 34 15.56 6.77 0.57
N ILE A 35 14.82 5.88 -0.12
CA ILE A 35 13.98 4.87 0.54
C ILE A 35 14.78 3.58 0.82
N GLN A 36 15.79 3.27 0.03
CA GLN A 36 16.63 2.07 0.24
C GLN A 36 17.78 2.26 1.24
N SER A 37 18.22 3.50 1.49
CA SER A 37 19.28 3.78 2.47
C SER A 37 18.87 3.63 3.93
N ALA A 38 17.58 3.43 4.22
CA ALA A 38 17.11 3.19 5.58
C ALA A 38 17.10 1.70 5.96
N SER A 39 17.25 0.78 4.98
CA SER A 39 17.18 -0.66 5.22
C SER A 39 18.55 -1.36 5.36
N ASP A 40 19.66 -0.73 4.94
CA ASP A 40 20.97 -1.40 4.87
C ASP A 40 21.97 -0.99 5.96
N LYS A 41 21.53 -0.35 7.05
CA LYS A 41 22.41 0.01 8.18
C LYS A 41 22.28 -0.91 9.38
N GLN A 42 22.07 -2.19 9.16
CA GLN A 42 22.06 -3.16 10.27
C GLN A 42 22.83 -4.44 9.94
N SER A 43 24.11 -4.31 9.60
CA SER A 43 25.10 -5.38 9.78
C SER A 43 26.50 -4.81 9.64
N SER A 44 27.15 -4.66 10.75
CA SER A 44 28.59 -4.69 11.03
C SER A 44 29.00 -3.59 12.01
N LEU A 45 29.18 -3.96 13.25
CA LEU A 45 30.20 -3.42 14.15
C LEU A 45 30.25 -4.33 15.38
N ASP A 46 30.99 -5.41 15.26
CA ASP A 46 31.67 -5.97 16.39
C ASP A 46 33.01 -5.23 16.56
N ASP A 47 33.25 -4.85 17.76
CA ASP A 47 34.52 -4.79 18.50
C ASP A 47 34.85 -3.44 19.14
N ALA A 48 34.95 -3.56 20.49
CA ALA A 48 35.79 -2.82 21.44
C ALA A 48 35.52 -1.32 21.71
N THR A 49 35.01 -0.94 22.87
CA THR A 49 35.75 -0.49 24.06
C THR A 49 34.84 0.14 25.11
N GLN A 50 35.06 -0.21 26.36
CA GLN A 50 34.45 0.26 27.59
C GLN A 50 34.32 1.79 27.69
N GLY A 51 33.13 2.24 28.11
CA GLY A 51 32.90 3.61 28.55
C GLY A 51 31.47 3.74 29.07
N SER A 52 31.29 3.50 30.36
CA SER A 52 30.04 3.68 31.10
C SER A 52 29.48 5.10 30.91
N LEU A 53 28.35 5.21 30.26
CA LEU A 53 27.42 6.33 30.43
C LEU A 53 26.01 5.74 30.40
N LEU A 54 25.37 5.72 31.57
CA LEU A 54 23.97 5.38 31.75
C LEU A 54 23.12 6.44 31.01
N LEU A 55 22.86 6.21 29.75
CA LEU A 55 21.73 6.77 29.04
C LEU A 55 20.68 5.65 29.02
N GLU A 56 19.58 5.83 29.71
CA GLU A 56 18.39 5.03 29.51
C GLU A 56 18.04 5.08 28.02
N GLU A 57 18.47 4.04 27.27
CA GLU A 57 17.92 3.77 25.97
C GLU A 57 16.44 3.47 26.19
N GLU A 58 15.59 4.43 25.86
CA GLU A 58 14.18 4.14 25.58
C GLU A 58 14.18 3.01 24.54
N LYS A 59 13.93 1.81 25.02
CA LYS A 59 13.79 0.61 24.20
C LYS A 59 12.57 0.82 23.31
N VAL A 60 12.78 1.44 22.15
CA VAL A 60 11.76 1.51 21.10
C VAL A 60 11.51 0.07 20.68
N THR A 61 10.55 -0.57 21.35
CA THR A 61 10.05 -1.86 20.93
C THR A 61 9.53 -1.69 19.50
N PRO A 62 10.03 -2.49 18.53
CA PRO A 62 9.50 -2.41 17.17
C PRO A 62 8.00 -2.68 17.28
N ILE A 63 7.18 -1.71 16.85
CA ILE A 63 5.73 -1.85 16.82
C ILE A 63 5.46 -3.01 15.86
N SER A 64 5.11 -4.17 16.42
CA SER A 64 4.75 -5.35 15.65
C SER A 64 3.57 -4.97 14.75
N GLN A 65 3.76 -5.01 13.43
CA GLN A 65 2.68 -4.80 12.47
C GLN A 65 1.85 -6.08 12.37
N GLU A 66 0.54 -5.94 12.49
CA GLU A 66 -0.41 -7.02 12.29
C GLU A 66 -1.24 -6.76 11.03
N LEU A 67 -0.61 -7.03 9.88
CA LEU A 67 -1.18 -6.77 8.57
C LEU A 67 -2.11 -7.90 8.12
N ILE A 68 -3.35 -7.54 7.77
CA ILE A 68 -4.25 -8.38 6.97
C ILE A 68 -4.28 -7.84 5.56
N ILE A 69 -4.00 -8.72 4.59
CA ILE A 69 -3.95 -8.39 3.17
C ILE A 69 -4.87 -9.35 2.43
N PHE A 70 -5.82 -8.78 1.69
CA PHE A 70 -6.65 -9.49 0.74
C PHE A 70 -6.34 -9.03 -0.67
N ASN A 71 -6.30 -9.96 -1.61
CA ASN A 71 -6.22 -9.69 -3.03
C ASN A 71 -7.55 -10.04 -3.69
N ILE A 72 -8.03 -9.20 -4.59
CA ILE A 72 -9.11 -9.56 -5.50
C ILE A 72 -8.47 -9.73 -6.87
N CYS A 73 -8.46 -10.97 -7.34
CA CYS A 73 -7.86 -11.35 -8.61
C CYS A 73 -8.97 -11.57 -9.65
N ALA A 74 -8.81 -11.07 -10.87
CA ALA A 74 -9.71 -11.37 -11.96
C ALA A 74 -9.68 -12.87 -12.26
N VAL A 75 -10.86 -13.50 -12.35
CA VAL A 75 -10.98 -14.97 -12.51
C VAL A 75 -10.44 -15.45 -13.85
N ASP A 76 -10.67 -14.66 -14.89
CA ASP A 76 -10.26 -14.97 -16.28
C ASP A 76 -8.92 -14.35 -16.68
N GLY A 77 -8.23 -13.69 -15.73
CA GLY A 77 -6.99 -12.94 -15.98
C GLY A 77 -7.18 -11.67 -16.80
N SER A 78 -8.41 -11.21 -16.98
CA SER A 78 -8.71 -9.92 -17.63
C SER A 78 -8.32 -8.74 -16.75
N MET A 79 -8.17 -7.57 -17.36
CA MET A 79 -7.96 -6.34 -16.61
C MET A 79 -9.30 -5.81 -16.12
N PHE A 80 -9.36 -5.38 -14.86
CA PHE A 80 -10.52 -4.65 -14.35
C PHE A 80 -10.69 -3.34 -15.12
N ASN A 81 -11.94 -2.98 -15.45
CA ASN A 81 -12.24 -1.70 -16.06
C ASN A 81 -11.96 -0.58 -15.03
N PRO A 82 -11.03 0.36 -15.29
CA PRO A 82 -10.63 1.37 -14.30
C PRO A 82 -11.79 2.29 -13.89
N GLU A 83 -12.64 2.70 -14.82
CA GLU A 83 -13.77 3.58 -14.53
C GLU A 83 -14.81 2.89 -13.64
N GLN A 84 -15.11 1.62 -13.92
CA GLN A 84 -16.00 0.81 -13.09
C GLN A 84 -15.42 0.61 -11.69
N LEU A 85 -14.14 0.26 -11.59
CA LEU A 85 -13.45 0.07 -10.32
C LEU A 85 -13.45 1.35 -9.47
N MET A 86 -13.04 2.48 -10.06
CA MET A 86 -12.98 3.76 -9.38
C MET A 86 -14.36 4.23 -8.90
N THR A 87 -15.39 4.05 -9.75
CA THR A 87 -16.76 4.39 -9.41
C THR A 87 -17.30 3.53 -8.29
N LEU A 88 -17.02 2.23 -8.34
CA LEU A 88 -17.46 1.28 -7.31
C LEU A 88 -16.80 1.58 -5.97
N LEU A 89 -15.49 1.84 -5.92
CA LEU A 89 -14.78 2.19 -4.69
C LEU A 89 -15.30 3.49 -4.07
N LYS A 90 -15.60 4.52 -4.89
CA LYS A 90 -16.22 5.76 -4.41
C LYS A 90 -17.62 5.52 -3.85
N ASN A 91 -18.44 4.73 -4.52
CA ASN A 91 -19.81 4.41 -4.09
C ASN A 91 -19.84 3.61 -2.78
N LEU A 92 -18.80 2.84 -2.50
CA LEU A 92 -18.61 2.12 -1.23
C LEU A 92 -18.06 3.01 -0.10
N GLY A 93 -17.87 4.30 -0.34
CA GLY A 93 -17.40 5.25 0.67
C GLY A 93 -15.89 5.47 0.70
N GLY A 94 -15.14 4.86 -0.23
CA GLY A 94 -13.69 5.07 -0.33
C GLY A 94 -13.34 6.48 -0.80
N LYS A 95 -12.35 7.10 -0.16
CA LYS A 95 -11.79 8.40 -0.54
C LYS A 95 -10.46 8.19 -1.24
N LEU A 96 -10.34 8.68 -2.48
CA LEU A 96 -9.08 8.61 -3.23
C LEU A 96 -8.08 9.61 -2.66
N THR A 97 -6.91 9.11 -2.27
CA THR A 97 -5.81 9.90 -1.72
C THR A 97 -4.49 9.37 -2.28
N GLU A 98 -3.73 10.21 -2.96
CA GLU A 98 -2.39 9.87 -3.50
C GLU A 98 -2.34 8.57 -4.32
N GLY A 99 -3.44 8.24 -5.02
CA GLY A 99 -3.51 7.07 -5.90
C GLY A 99 -3.97 5.77 -5.23
N PHE A 100 -4.45 5.80 -4.00
CA PHE A 100 -5.11 4.68 -3.33
C PHE A 100 -6.38 5.14 -2.63
N PHE A 101 -7.28 4.21 -2.34
CA PHE A 101 -8.50 4.52 -1.62
C PHE A 101 -8.35 4.23 -0.13
N ILE A 102 -8.76 5.20 0.69
CA ILE A 102 -8.86 5.05 2.14
C ILE A 102 -10.34 4.86 2.49
N PHE A 103 -10.63 3.83 3.26
CA PHE A 103 -11.92 3.61 3.91
C PHE A 103 -11.79 3.95 5.37
N ALA A 104 -12.71 4.77 5.86
CA ALA A 104 -12.72 5.26 7.23
C ALA A 104 -14.11 5.08 7.86
N ASP A 105 -14.15 5.07 9.19
CA ASP A 105 -15.41 5.11 9.94
C ASP A 105 -16.05 6.51 9.92
N GLU A 106 -17.19 6.66 10.61
CA GLU A 106 -17.94 7.93 10.70
C GLU A 106 -17.12 9.02 11.41
N GLU A 107 -16.18 8.64 12.27
CA GLU A 107 -15.30 9.54 13.01
C GLU A 107 -14.06 9.96 12.20
N GLY A 108 -13.84 9.34 11.04
CA GLY A 108 -12.70 9.58 10.15
C GLY A 108 -11.47 8.73 10.44
N ASN A 109 -11.57 7.72 11.33
CA ASN A 109 -10.48 6.79 11.58
C ASN A 109 -10.34 5.80 10.44
N GLU A 110 -9.12 5.61 9.97
CA GLU A 110 -8.82 4.68 8.88
C GLU A 110 -9.13 3.23 9.28
N LEU A 111 -9.95 2.54 8.49
CA LEU A 111 -10.26 1.14 8.64
C LEU A 111 -9.35 0.26 7.81
N PHE A 112 -9.20 0.58 6.51
CA PHE A 112 -8.34 -0.14 5.57
C PHE A 112 -8.08 0.70 4.32
N ARG A 113 -7.15 0.24 3.48
CA ARG A 113 -6.79 0.85 2.19
C ARG A 113 -6.99 -0.12 1.04
N VAL A 114 -7.30 0.46 -0.13
CA VAL A 114 -7.35 -0.27 -1.40
C VAL A 114 -6.35 0.33 -2.36
N ALA A 115 -5.52 -0.51 -2.95
CA ALA A 115 -4.45 -0.13 -3.87
C ALA A 115 -4.37 -1.09 -5.06
N ASN A 116 -3.61 -0.70 -6.07
CA ASN A 116 -3.24 -1.59 -7.16
C ASN A 116 -2.16 -2.57 -6.69
N ALA A 117 -2.30 -3.87 -6.98
CA ALA A 117 -1.24 -4.85 -6.68
C ALA A 117 0.01 -4.66 -7.55
N LYS A 118 -0.12 -3.98 -8.69
CA LYS A 118 0.99 -3.66 -9.60
C LYS A 118 1.71 -2.41 -9.12
N LYS A 119 3.03 -2.47 -9.04
CA LYS A 119 3.85 -1.29 -8.69
C LYS A 119 3.64 -0.14 -9.68
N PRO A 120 3.54 1.10 -9.20
CA PRO A 120 3.81 1.63 -7.87
C PRO A 120 2.65 1.55 -6.86
N GLY A 121 1.57 0.83 -7.14
CA GLY A 121 0.43 0.67 -6.23
C GLY A 121 -0.70 1.66 -6.46
N ILE A 122 -0.61 2.46 -7.51
CA ILE A 122 -1.55 3.54 -7.83
C ILE A 122 -2.78 2.98 -8.54
N LEU A 123 -3.95 3.45 -8.11
CA LEU A 123 -5.22 3.28 -8.79
C LEU A 123 -5.58 4.61 -9.47
N ASP A 124 -5.60 4.60 -10.78
CA ASP A 124 -6.04 5.71 -11.63
C ASP A 124 -6.79 5.18 -12.87
N LEU A 125 -7.23 6.08 -13.74
CA LEU A 125 -7.95 5.69 -14.95
C LEU A 125 -7.06 5.12 -16.05
N ASP A 126 -5.76 5.38 -15.98
CA ASP A 126 -4.79 5.00 -17.00
C ASP A 126 -4.06 3.68 -16.65
N THR A 127 -4.13 3.26 -15.39
CA THR A 127 -3.42 2.06 -14.90
C THR A 127 -4.32 0.84 -14.85
N LEU A 128 -4.13 -0.05 -15.82
CA LEU A 128 -4.83 -1.33 -15.88
C LEU A 128 -4.26 -2.31 -14.85
N THR A 129 -5.14 -3.00 -14.14
CA THR A 129 -4.77 -4.05 -13.17
C THR A 129 -5.72 -5.25 -13.24
N GLU A 130 -5.17 -6.43 -13.06
CA GLU A 130 -5.89 -7.70 -12.89
C GLU A 130 -6.04 -8.08 -11.41
N VAL A 131 -5.35 -7.35 -10.51
CA VAL A 131 -5.36 -7.60 -9.07
C VAL A 131 -5.39 -6.30 -8.29
N ILE A 132 -6.35 -6.16 -7.40
CA ILE A 132 -6.40 -5.09 -6.40
C ILE A 132 -6.13 -5.65 -5.00
N VAL A 133 -5.48 -4.84 -4.18
CA VAL A 133 -5.10 -5.20 -2.80
C VAL A 133 -5.93 -4.39 -1.83
N LEU A 134 -6.52 -5.07 -0.85
CA LEU A 134 -7.09 -4.44 0.33
C LEU A 134 -6.22 -4.78 1.53
N ALA A 135 -5.83 -3.80 2.32
CA ALA A 135 -4.93 -4.01 3.45
C ALA A 135 -5.34 -3.19 4.67
N THR A 136 -5.24 -3.81 5.85
CA THR A 136 -5.38 -3.13 7.14
C THR A 136 -4.28 -3.56 8.09
N ASP A 137 -3.80 -2.63 8.92
CA ASP A 137 -2.93 -2.94 10.05
C ASP A 137 -3.76 -2.94 11.34
N LEU A 138 -4.08 -4.13 11.82
CA LEU A 138 -4.90 -4.28 13.02
C LEU A 138 -4.28 -3.61 14.26
N ASN A 139 -2.95 -3.51 14.32
CA ASN A 139 -2.27 -2.85 15.42
C ASN A 139 -2.42 -1.32 15.39
N LYS A 140 -2.65 -0.73 14.23
CA LYS A 140 -2.90 0.71 14.07
C LYS A 140 -4.38 1.07 14.13
N SER A 141 -5.27 0.11 13.82
CA SER A 141 -6.71 0.35 13.85
C SER A 141 -7.20 0.63 15.27
N LEU A 142 -8.04 1.63 15.49
CA LEU A 142 -8.68 1.89 16.79
C LEU A 142 -9.60 0.73 17.19
N ASN A 143 -10.30 0.14 16.25
CA ASN A 143 -11.15 -1.03 16.46
C ASN A 143 -10.82 -2.14 15.46
N PRO A 144 -9.92 -3.10 15.81
CA PRO A 144 -9.50 -4.18 14.93
C PRO A 144 -10.64 -5.00 14.34
N VAL A 145 -11.70 -5.23 15.12
CA VAL A 145 -12.85 -6.03 14.67
C VAL A 145 -13.66 -5.28 13.62
N ILE A 146 -13.93 -3.99 13.83
CA ILE A 146 -14.66 -3.16 12.86
C ILE A 146 -13.86 -3.06 11.56
N SER A 147 -12.55 -2.81 11.63
CA SER A 147 -11.69 -2.75 10.45
C SER A 147 -11.67 -4.06 9.68
N PHE A 148 -11.60 -5.18 10.37
CA PHE A 148 -11.64 -6.49 9.73
C PHE A 148 -13.01 -6.77 9.08
N ASP A 149 -14.10 -6.54 9.80
CA ASP A 149 -15.45 -6.80 9.27
C ASP A 149 -15.75 -5.89 8.05
N ALA A 150 -15.37 -4.61 8.09
CA ALA A 150 -15.49 -3.69 6.95
C ALA A 150 -14.64 -4.11 5.75
N LEU A 151 -13.40 -4.59 6.00
CA LEU A 151 -12.52 -5.14 4.97
C LEU A 151 -13.16 -6.35 4.28
N VAL A 152 -13.74 -7.28 5.05
CA VAL A 152 -14.39 -8.50 4.53
C VAL A 152 -15.64 -8.14 3.73
N GLU A 153 -16.49 -7.26 4.25
CA GLU A 153 -17.71 -6.82 3.58
C GLU A 153 -17.38 -6.16 2.23
N THR A 154 -16.48 -5.18 2.23
CA THR A 154 -16.06 -4.49 1.01
C THR A 154 -15.44 -5.45 -0.01
N SER A 155 -14.55 -6.35 0.43
CA SER A 155 -13.95 -7.33 -0.47
C SER A 155 -14.97 -8.30 -1.06
N THR A 156 -15.99 -8.69 -0.31
CA THR A 156 -17.09 -9.54 -0.80
C THR A 156 -17.91 -8.84 -1.88
N ILE A 157 -18.24 -7.56 -1.67
CA ILE A 157 -18.96 -6.76 -2.67
C ILE A 157 -18.12 -6.57 -3.93
N LEU A 158 -16.84 -6.20 -3.79
CA LEU A 158 -15.92 -6.01 -4.92
C LEU A 158 -15.75 -7.29 -5.72
N THR A 159 -15.54 -8.43 -5.05
CA THR A 159 -15.42 -9.75 -5.68
C THR A 159 -16.65 -10.06 -6.55
N SER A 160 -17.85 -9.83 -6.01
CA SER A 160 -19.11 -10.07 -6.73
C SER A 160 -19.35 -9.12 -7.89
N LYS A 161 -18.93 -7.84 -7.78
CA LYS A 161 -19.17 -6.81 -8.80
C LYS A 161 -18.14 -6.78 -9.92
N LEU A 162 -16.93 -7.29 -9.66
CA LEU A 162 -15.79 -7.29 -10.58
C LEU A 162 -15.51 -8.68 -11.17
N ASP A 163 -16.35 -9.69 -10.90
CA ASP A 163 -16.12 -11.09 -11.29
C ASP A 163 -14.72 -11.57 -10.88
N GLY A 164 -14.33 -11.21 -9.65
CA GLY A 164 -13.03 -11.53 -9.08
C GLY A 164 -13.09 -12.70 -8.10
N ALA A 165 -11.93 -13.23 -7.75
CA ALA A 165 -11.74 -14.20 -6.68
C ALA A 165 -11.04 -13.56 -5.48
N LEU A 166 -11.54 -13.81 -4.27
CA LEU A 166 -10.90 -13.34 -3.04
C LEU A 166 -9.74 -14.26 -2.67
N CYS A 167 -8.54 -13.71 -2.59
CA CYS A 167 -7.30 -14.43 -2.37
C CYS A 167 -6.52 -13.81 -1.18
N ASP A 168 -5.62 -14.59 -0.60
CA ASP A 168 -4.66 -14.17 0.41
C ASP A 168 -3.48 -13.38 -0.20
N SER A 169 -2.51 -13.03 0.64
CA SER A 169 -1.28 -12.32 0.20
C SER A 169 -0.44 -13.14 -0.80
N ALA A 170 -0.57 -14.47 -0.80
CA ALA A 170 0.09 -15.36 -1.75
C ALA A 170 -0.75 -15.61 -3.02
N ARG A 171 -1.88 -14.93 -3.17
CA ARG A 171 -2.87 -15.11 -4.25
C ARG A 171 -3.54 -16.48 -4.28
N SER A 172 -3.59 -17.17 -3.13
CA SER A 172 -4.36 -18.40 -2.96
C SER A 172 -5.77 -18.07 -2.50
N PRO A 173 -6.81 -18.78 -2.98
CA PRO A 173 -8.19 -18.53 -2.54
C PRO A 173 -8.34 -18.62 -1.03
N ILE A 174 -8.99 -17.65 -0.41
CA ILE A 174 -9.19 -17.62 1.05
C ILE A 174 -10.23 -18.66 1.43
N SER A 175 -9.84 -19.59 2.34
CA SER A 175 -10.75 -20.58 2.89
C SER A 175 -11.61 -19.98 4.00
N LYS A 176 -12.78 -20.59 4.25
CA LYS A 176 -13.63 -20.23 5.39
C LYS A 176 -12.90 -20.35 6.73
N GLN A 177 -12.03 -21.36 6.87
CA GLN A 177 -11.23 -21.54 8.09
C GLN A 177 -10.22 -20.41 8.29
N MET A 178 -9.54 -19.97 7.21
CA MET A 178 -8.64 -18.81 7.25
C MET A 178 -9.40 -17.56 7.69
N MET A 179 -10.58 -17.31 7.14
CA MET A 179 -11.42 -16.16 7.49
C MET A 179 -11.78 -16.15 8.98
N ILE A 180 -12.17 -17.31 9.53
CA ILE A 180 -12.47 -17.47 10.97
C ILE A 180 -11.21 -17.19 11.80
N HIS A 181 -10.05 -17.70 11.38
CA HIS A 181 -8.79 -17.47 12.08
C HIS A 181 -8.40 -15.98 12.12
N LEU A 182 -8.48 -15.28 10.98
CA LEU A 182 -8.18 -13.85 10.90
C LEU A 182 -9.16 -13.02 11.76
N ARG A 183 -10.45 -13.38 11.79
CA ARG A 183 -11.42 -12.71 12.65
C ARG A 183 -11.11 -12.90 14.13
N SER A 184 -10.77 -14.14 14.54
CA SER A 184 -10.37 -14.42 15.92
C SER A 184 -9.15 -13.62 16.33
N LYS A 185 -8.20 -13.41 15.43
CA LYS A 185 -7.03 -12.57 15.65
C LYS A 185 -7.40 -11.11 15.90
N ALA A 186 -8.31 -10.54 15.10
CA ALA A 186 -8.83 -9.18 15.32
C ALA A 186 -9.57 -9.06 16.68
N GLN A 187 -10.31 -10.09 17.07
CA GLN A 187 -11.02 -10.14 18.36
C GLN A 187 -10.03 -10.16 19.54
N ASN A 188 -8.99 -11.00 19.48
CA ASN A 188 -7.98 -11.09 20.54
C ASN A 188 -7.28 -9.73 20.73
N LEU A 189 -6.86 -9.08 19.65
CA LEU A 189 -6.24 -7.74 19.72
C LEU A 189 -7.20 -6.70 20.34
N SER A 190 -8.51 -6.79 20.05
CA SER A 190 -9.49 -5.89 20.63
C SER A 190 -9.67 -6.12 22.14
N ILE A 191 -9.57 -7.37 22.60
CA ILE A 191 -9.66 -7.73 24.03
C ILE A 191 -8.41 -7.24 24.76
N ASP A 192 -7.21 -7.53 24.23
CA ASP A 192 -5.94 -7.15 24.84
C ASP A 192 -5.84 -5.63 25.06
N ARG A 193 -6.32 -4.84 24.10
CA ARG A 193 -6.37 -3.36 24.25
C ARG A 193 -7.32 -2.88 25.34
N LYS A 194 -8.49 -3.53 25.46
CA LYS A 194 -9.44 -3.17 26.51
C LYS A 194 -8.86 -3.43 27.90
N LEU A 195 -8.13 -4.54 28.05
CA LEU A 195 -7.46 -4.88 29.30
C LEU A 195 -6.32 -3.90 29.63
N THR A 196 -5.54 -3.49 28.63
CA THR A 196 -4.44 -2.53 28.84
C THR A 196 -4.95 -1.14 29.20
N ASN A 197 -6.09 -0.71 28.65
CA ASN A 197 -6.67 0.62 28.93
C ASN A 197 -7.48 0.67 30.23
N SER A 198 -7.69 -0.46 30.90
CA SER A 198 -8.42 -0.55 32.17
C SER A 198 -7.51 -0.64 33.41
N LEU A 199 -6.20 -0.63 33.20
CA LEU A 199 -5.15 -0.58 34.24
C LEU A 199 -4.57 0.82 34.38
#